data_e4584b8c96e510e388c04d65d78d3566
#
_entry.id   e4584b8c96e510e388c04d65d78d3566
#
_cell.length_a   1.000
_cell.length_b   1.000
_cell.length_c   1.000
_cell.angle_alpha   90.00
_cell.angle_beta   90.00
_cell.angle_gamma   90.00
#
_symmetry.space_group_name_H-M   'P 1'
#
loop_
_entity.id
_entity.type
_entity.pdbx_description
1 polymer ?
#
loop_
_entity_poly.entity_id
_entity_poly.type
_entity_poly.pdbx_seq_one_letter_code
_entity_poly.pdbx_strand_id
1 'polypeptide(L)'
;MADIKKTVLFVCTHNSFRSQIAEGYLRFKYGDRYEAYSAGTQPTTLDPRAVLVMTEIGIDISGQTSKPLLDFFDKDIDIAVTVCDTASGACPMVPGAGVVFHQSFPDHGDCNPEEPQCLKHLQDVRNSITRWIDQTFA
;
A
#
# COMPACT_ATOMS: atom_id res chain seq x y z
N MET A 1 24.18 -9.64 -15.64
CA MET A 1 22.92 -9.30 -16.29
C MET A 1 22.00 -8.65 -15.26
N ALA A 2 21.49 -7.48 -15.57
CA ALA A 2 20.61 -6.79 -14.63
C ALA A 2 19.29 -7.54 -14.51
N ASP A 3 18.86 -7.81 -13.30
CA ASP A 3 17.57 -8.44 -13.06
C ASP A 3 16.45 -7.46 -13.37
N ILE A 4 15.49 -7.89 -14.16
CA ILE A 4 14.31 -7.09 -14.45
C ILE A 4 13.35 -7.23 -13.27
N LYS A 5 13.15 -6.12 -12.57
CA LYS A 5 12.20 -6.10 -11.46
C LYS A 5 10.78 -6.07 -11.99
N LYS A 6 9.89 -6.79 -11.30
CA LYS A 6 8.47 -6.69 -11.58
C LYS A 6 7.90 -5.46 -10.89
N THR A 7 7.03 -4.76 -11.61
CA THR A 7 6.37 -3.56 -11.08
C THR A 7 5.10 -3.96 -10.35
N VAL A 8 4.96 -3.52 -9.10
CA VAL A 8 3.81 -3.79 -8.25
C VAL A 8 3.16 -2.47 -7.87
N LEU A 9 1.88 -2.33 -8.15
CA LEU A 9 1.10 -1.13 -7.80
C LEU A 9 0.02 -1.50 -6.81
N PHE A 10 0.09 -0.88 -5.63
CA PHE A 10 -0.95 -1.02 -4.61
C PHE A 10 -1.96 0.12 -4.77
N VAL A 11 -3.24 -0.23 -4.86
CA VAL A 11 -4.30 0.74 -5.15
C VAL A 11 -5.34 0.73 -4.04
N CYS A 12 -5.64 1.90 -3.51
CA CYS A 12 -6.77 2.11 -2.61
C CYS A 12 -7.49 3.40 -3.00
N THR A 13 -8.44 3.84 -2.19
CA THR A 13 -9.20 5.05 -2.54
C THR A 13 -8.35 6.31 -2.37
N HIS A 14 -7.82 6.55 -1.18
CA HIS A 14 -7.15 7.83 -0.86
C HIS A 14 -5.63 7.77 -0.98
N ASN A 15 -5.05 6.59 -1.09
CA ASN A 15 -3.59 6.40 -1.12
C ASN A 15 -2.91 7.15 0.04
N SER A 16 -3.45 6.96 1.24
CA SER A 16 -2.98 7.66 2.43
C SER A 16 -2.37 6.75 3.49
N PHE A 17 -2.93 5.57 3.73
CA PHE A 17 -2.49 4.69 4.80
C PHE A 17 -2.15 3.28 4.29
N ARG A 18 -3.16 2.45 3.99
CA ARG A 18 -2.94 1.03 3.69
C ARG A 18 -2.02 0.80 2.49
N SER A 19 -2.27 1.46 1.38
CA SER A 19 -1.44 1.29 0.18
C SER A 19 -0.06 1.90 0.36
N GLN A 20 0.09 2.95 1.16
CA GLN A 20 1.38 3.55 1.47
C GLN A 20 2.24 2.60 2.31
N ILE A 21 1.64 1.93 3.28
CA ILE A 21 2.34 0.92 4.08
C ILE A 21 2.80 -0.23 3.18
N ALA A 22 1.92 -0.71 2.31
CA ALA A 22 2.25 -1.80 1.40
C ALA A 22 3.41 -1.43 0.47
N GLU A 23 3.37 -0.24 -0.12
CA GLU A 23 4.45 0.25 -0.99
C GLU A 23 5.78 0.29 -0.24
N GLY A 24 5.78 0.89 0.95
CA GLY A 24 7.00 1.05 1.74
C GLY A 24 7.58 -0.27 2.19
N TYR A 25 6.74 -1.19 2.62
CA TYR A 25 7.21 -2.49 3.10
C TYR A 25 7.78 -3.34 1.97
N LEU A 26 7.10 -3.41 0.84
CA LEU A 26 7.58 -4.17 -0.31
C LEU A 26 8.91 -3.63 -0.81
N ARG A 27 9.04 -2.30 -0.92
CA ARG A 27 10.28 -1.67 -1.34
C ARG A 27 11.42 -1.94 -0.37
N PHE A 28 11.14 -1.85 0.93
CA PHE A 28 12.16 -2.06 1.96
C PHE A 28 12.66 -3.50 1.98
N LYS A 29 11.75 -4.45 1.99
CA LYS A 29 12.11 -5.85 2.21
C LYS A 29 12.43 -6.62 0.92
N TYR A 30 11.75 -6.29 -0.16
CA TYR A 30 11.86 -7.03 -1.42
C TYR A 30 12.20 -6.13 -2.62
N GLY A 31 12.76 -4.96 -2.35
CA GLY A 31 13.09 -3.97 -3.38
C GLY A 31 14.16 -4.43 -4.38
N ASP A 32 14.87 -5.51 -4.07
CA ASP A 32 15.82 -6.12 -5.00
C ASP A 32 15.10 -6.86 -6.14
N ARG A 33 13.85 -7.26 -5.94
CA ARG A 33 13.06 -8.03 -6.92
C ARG A 33 11.85 -7.30 -7.47
N TYR A 34 11.36 -6.29 -6.74
CA TYR A 34 10.14 -5.58 -7.10
C TYR A 34 10.34 -4.07 -7.07
N GLU A 35 9.72 -3.38 -8.02
CA GLU A 35 9.53 -1.93 -7.97
C GLU A 35 8.15 -1.67 -7.40
N ALA A 36 8.07 -1.03 -6.24
CA ALA A 36 6.82 -0.83 -5.52
C ALA A 36 6.30 0.59 -5.72
N TYR A 37 5.02 0.68 -6.04
CA TYR A 37 4.29 1.93 -6.19
C TYR A 37 2.94 1.83 -5.51
N SER A 38 2.32 2.97 -5.23
CA SER A 38 0.94 3.02 -4.77
C SER A 38 0.21 4.21 -5.37
N ALA A 39 -1.11 4.11 -5.44
CA ALA A 39 -1.95 5.16 -6.01
C ALA A 39 -3.36 5.06 -5.46
N GLY A 40 -4.16 6.10 -5.69
CA GLY A 40 -5.55 6.14 -5.28
C GLY A 40 -6.45 6.73 -6.34
N THR A 41 -7.73 6.38 -6.28
CA THR A 41 -8.74 6.96 -7.16
C THR A 41 -9.10 8.37 -6.74
N GLN A 42 -8.95 8.69 -5.46
CA GLN A 42 -9.17 10.02 -4.89
C GLN A 42 -8.01 10.35 -3.95
N PRO A 43 -6.82 10.67 -4.50
CA PRO A 43 -5.63 10.87 -3.67
C PRO A 43 -5.80 12.06 -2.74
N THR A 44 -5.23 11.95 -1.54
CA THR A 44 -5.23 12.99 -0.54
C THR A 44 -3.81 13.34 -0.13
N THR A 45 -3.37 12.88 1.04
CA THR A 45 -2.01 13.08 1.53
C THR A 45 -1.55 11.83 2.26
N LEU A 46 -0.24 11.68 2.42
CA LEU A 46 0.32 10.61 3.23
C LEU A 46 -0.13 10.80 4.69
N ASP A 47 -0.76 9.79 5.25
CA ASP A 47 -1.25 9.83 6.62
C ASP A 47 -0.07 9.74 7.61
N PRO A 48 0.08 10.71 8.53
CA PRO A 48 1.17 10.66 9.52
C PRO A 48 1.14 9.41 10.40
N ARG A 49 -0.04 8.81 10.59
CA ARG A 49 -0.16 7.57 11.36
C ARG A 49 0.50 6.40 10.65
N ALA A 50 0.50 6.40 9.31
CA ALA A 50 1.24 5.39 8.54
C ALA A 50 2.74 5.54 8.76
N VAL A 51 3.24 6.77 8.74
CA VAL A 51 4.66 7.05 9.03
C VAL A 51 5.01 6.56 10.43
N LEU A 52 4.15 6.84 11.41
CA LEU A 52 4.38 6.44 12.80
C LEU A 52 4.54 4.93 12.94
N VAL A 53 3.58 4.15 12.46
CA VAL A 53 3.61 2.70 12.66
C VAL A 53 4.70 2.02 11.83
N MET A 54 5.10 2.60 10.70
CA MET A 54 6.21 2.06 9.91
C MET A 54 7.55 2.38 10.56
N THR A 55 7.70 3.57 11.15
CA THR A 55 8.90 3.91 11.91
C THR A 55 9.13 2.94 13.06
N GLU A 56 8.06 2.46 13.70
CA GLU A 56 8.17 1.48 14.79
C GLU A 56 8.88 0.18 14.35
N ILE A 57 8.78 -0.18 13.09
CA ILE A 57 9.45 -1.38 12.56
C ILE A 57 10.68 -1.03 11.73
N GLY A 58 11.19 0.19 11.85
CA GLY A 58 12.45 0.61 11.24
C GLY A 58 12.35 1.01 9.78
N ILE A 59 11.15 1.32 9.29
CA ILE A 59 10.94 1.70 7.90
C ILE A 59 10.46 3.14 7.82
N ASP A 60 11.21 3.98 7.12
CA ASP A 60 10.85 5.39 6.92
C ASP A 60 10.11 5.55 5.60
N ILE A 61 8.80 5.89 5.68
CA ILE A 61 7.99 6.19 4.50
C ILE A 61 7.65 7.68 4.39
N SER A 62 8.29 8.53 5.19
CA SER A 62 7.94 9.96 5.25
C SER A 62 8.14 10.70 3.92
N GLY A 63 8.97 10.17 3.03
CA GLY A 63 9.18 10.74 1.69
C GLY A 63 8.20 10.29 0.63
N GLN A 64 7.29 9.37 0.95
CA GLN A 64 6.29 8.90 -0.01
C GLN A 64 5.18 9.94 -0.16
N THR A 65 4.48 9.90 -1.31
CA THR A 65 3.41 10.84 -1.60
C THR A 65 2.15 10.12 -2.03
N SER A 66 1.00 10.76 -1.80
CA SER A 66 -0.28 10.28 -2.32
C SER A 66 -0.37 10.63 -3.80
N LYS A 67 -0.72 9.67 -4.64
CA LYS A 67 -0.65 9.79 -6.10
C LYS A 67 -1.96 9.34 -6.75
N PRO A 68 -2.38 10.00 -7.85
CA PRO A 68 -3.57 9.56 -8.56
C PRO A 68 -3.31 8.32 -9.40
N LEU A 69 -4.28 7.43 -9.46
CA LEU A 69 -4.20 6.20 -10.26
C LEU A 69 -3.98 6.52 -11.74
N LEU A 70 -4.52 7.65 -12.22
CA LEU A 70 -4.36 8.07 -13.61
C LEU A 70 -2.89 8.20 -14.04
N ASP A 71 -1.99 8.53 -13.11
CA ASP A 71 -0.56 8.65 -13.40
C ASP A 71 0.07 7.33 -13.84
N PHE A 72 -0.61 6.21 -13.60
CA PHE A 72 -0.10 4.88 -13.90
C PHE A 72 -0.79 4.20 -15.08
N PHE A 73 -1.76 4.86 -15.72
CA PHE A 73 -2.53 4.26 -16.81
C PHE A 73 -1.69 3.94 -18.05
N ASP A 74 -0.62 4.68 -18.29
CA ASP A 74 0.28 4.47 -19.43
C ASP A 74 1.55 3.70 -19.06
N LYS A 75 1.61 3.16 -17.85
CA LYS A 75 2.76 2.39 -17.38
C LYS A 75 2.47 0.90 -17.42
N ASP A 76 3.50 0.13 -17.67
CA ASP A 76 3.41 -1.34 -17.63
C ASP A 76 3.47 -1.79 -16.17
N ILE A 77 2.34 -2.26 -15.66
CA ILE A 77 2.23 -2.76 -14.29
C ILE A 77 2.13 -4.28 -14.37
N ASP A 78 3.09 -4.98 -13.79
CA ASP A 78 3.10 -6.43 -13.79
C ASP A 78 2.04 -6.99 -12.84
N ILE A 79 1.96 -6.41 -11.63
CA ILE A 79 1.03 -6.87 -10.59
C ILE A 79 0.34 -5.65 -9.99
N ALA A 80 -0.98 -5.66 -10.00
CA ALA A 80 -1.77 -4.66 -9.30
C ALA A 80 -2.45 -5.32 -8.11
N VAL A 81 -2.39 -4.67 -6.95
CA VAL A 81 -3.03 -5.15 -5.72
C VAL A 81 -4.01 -4.08 -5.25
N THR A 82 -5.30 -4.37 -5.31
CA THR A 82 -6.31 -3.48 -4.76
C THR A 82 -6.52 -3.82 -3.29
N VAL A 83 -6.24 -2.86 -2.42
CA VAL A 83 -6.35 -3.02 -0.97
C VAL A 83 -7.56 -2.29 -0.40
N CYS A 84 -8.45 -1.84 -1.28
CA CYS A 84 -9.66 -1.14 -0.90
C CYS A 84 -10.68 -2.09 -0.26
N ASP A 85 -11.61 -1.49 0.49
CA ASP A 85 -12.70 -2.25 1.09
C ASP A 85 -13.70 -2.65 -0.01
N THR A 86 -13.82 -3.96 -0.25
CA THR A 86 -14.74 -4.50 -1.24
C THR A 86 -16.20 -4.31 -0.87
N ALA A 87 -16.51 -4.05 0.40
CA ALA A 87 -17.88 -3.81 0.83
C ALA A 87 -18.46 -2.53 0.24
N SER A 88 -17.62 -1.58 -0.16
CA SER A 88 -18.07 -0.36 -0.83
C SER A 88 -18.36 -0.58 -2.32
N GLY A 89 -17.99 -1.72 -2.87
CA GLY A 89 -18.20 -2.05 -4.27
C GLY A 89 -17.33 -1.29 -5.25
N ALA A 90 -16.34 -0.56 -4.78
CA ALA A 90 -15.58 0.39 -5.59
C ALA A 90 -14.12 -0.02 -5.79
N CYS A 91 -13.86 -1.30 -6.11
CA CYS A 91 -12.51 -1.71 -6.47
C CYS A 91 -12.17 -1.15 -7.86
N PRO A 92 -11.12 -0.31 -7.98
CA PRO A 92 -10.78 0.26 -9.27
C PRO A 92 -10.21 -0.77 -10.22
N MET A 93 -10.44 -0.57 -11.51
CA MET A 93 -9.74 -1.32 -12.54
C MET A 93 -8.38 -0.69 -12.78
N VAL A 94 -7.38 -1.54 -13.03
CA VAL A 94 -6.03 -1.07 -13.36
C VAL A 94 -5.73 -1.52 -14.79
N PRO A 95 -5.93 -0.65 -15.79
CA PRO A 95 -5.67 -1.00 -17.19
C PRO A 95 -4.19 -1.36 -17.39
N GLY A 96 -3.93 -2.40 -18.17
CA GLY A 96 -2.57 -2.81 -18.49
C GLY A 96 -1.88 -3.65 -17.44
N ALA A 97 -2.53 -3.96 -16.33
CA ALA A 97 -1.96 -4.84 -15.31
C ALA A 97 -1.95 -6.29 -15.81
N GLY A 98 -0.82 -6.97 -15.63
CA GLY A 98 -0.69 -8.36 -16.00
C GLY A 98 -1.49 -9.29 -15.10
N VAL A 99 -1.39 -9.08 -13.78
CA VAL A 99 -2.09 -9.85 -12.75
C VAL A 99 -2.73 -8.86 -11.79
N VAL A 100 -3.96 -9.14 -11.34
CA VAL A 100 -4.65 -8.30 -10.36
C VAL A 100 -5.03 -9.15 -9.17
N PHE A 101 -4.59 -8.72 -7.97
CA PHE A 101 -5.03 -9.29 -6.70
C PHE A 101 -5.97 -8.33 -6.01
N HIS A 102 -7.00 -8.87 -5.38
CA HIS A 102 -7.88 -8.11 -4.50
C HIS A 102 -7.66 -8.60 -3.08
N GLN A 103 -7.13 -7.73 -2.23
CA GLN A 103 -6.85 -8.07 -0.84
C GLN A 103 -7.35 -6.96 0.06
N SER A 104 -8.46 -7.19 0.74
CA SER A 104 -8.98 -6.23 1.72
C SER A 104 -8.19 -6.30 3.01
N PHE A 105 -7.97 -5.13 3.60
CA PHE A 105 -7.42 -5.00 4.95
C PHE A 105 -8.37 -4.14 5.78
N PRO A 106 -8.37 -4.31 7.11
CA PRO A 106 -9.21 -3.46 7.96
C PRO A 106 -8.93 -1.99 7.74
N ASP A 107 -9.99 -1.18 7.81
CA ASP A 107 -9.84 0.27 7.69
C ASP A 107 -9.09 0.80 8.91
N HIS A 108 -8.26 1.80 8.68
CA HIS A 108 -7.48 2.44 9.74
C HIS A 108 -8.32 3.42 10.59
N GLY A 109 -9.51 3.84 10.10
CA GLY A 109 -10.36 4.78 10.83
C GLY A 109 -9.78 6.16 10.99
N ASP A 110 -10.40 6.95 11.88
CA ASP A 110 -10.01 8.34 12.13
C ASP A 110 -9.49 8.55 13.56
N CYS A 111 -9.10 7.49 14.24
CA CYS A 111 -8.73 7.58 15.64
C CYS A 111 -7.39 8.29 15.87
N ASN A 112 -7.21 8.78 17.09
CA ASN A 112 -5.98 9.44 17.50
C ASN A 112 -4.97 8.40 18.01
N PRO A 113 -3.75 8.34 17.41
CA PRO A 113 -2.75 7.34 17.81
C PRO A 113 -2.19 7.53 19.22
N GLU A 114 -2.45 8.66 19.87
CA GLU A 114 -2.10 8.85 21.28
C GLU A 114 -2.95 7.98 22.20
N GLU A 115 -4.11 7.51 21.72
CA GLU A 115 -4.97 6.58 22.45
C GLU A 115 -4.43 5.15 22.24
N PRO A 116 -4.17 4.39 23.32
CA PRO A 116 -3.59 3.05 23.18
C PRO A 116 -4.40 2.10 22.30
N GLN A 117 -5.71 2.18 22.35
CA GLN A 117 -6.59 1.33 21.55
C GLN A 117 -6.44 1.63 20.04
N CYS A 118 -6.30 2.93 19.71
CA CYS A 118 -6.10 3.36 18.35
C CYS A 118 -4.75 2.88 17.85
N LEU A 119 -3.69 3.12 18.60
CA LEU A 119 -2.35 2.71 18.19
C LEU A 119 -2.30 1.21 17.96
N LYS A 120 -2.92 0.41 18.84
CA LYS A 120 -2.97 -1.03 18.65
C LYS A 120 -3.69 -1.41 17.37
N HIS A 121 -4.80 -0.75 17.05
CA HIS A 121 -5.53 -1.02 15.81
C HIS A 121 -4.68 -0.71 14.58
N LEU A 122 -3.99 0.43 14.58
CA LEU A 122 -3.11 0.82 13.48
C LEU A 122 -1.96 -0.18 13.31
N GLN A 123 -1.39 -0.64 14.41
CA GLN A 123 -0.36 -1.67 14.39
C GLN A 123 -0.89 -2.99 13.83
N ASP A 124 -2.11 -3.38 14.20
CA ASP A 124 -2.73 -4.60 13.70
C ASP A 124 -2.98 -4.51 12.19
N VAL A 125 -3.43 -3.37 11.69
CA VAL A 125 -3.60 -3.15 10.24
C VAL A 125 -2.24 -3.26 9.54
N ARG A 126 -1.21 -2.58 10.03
CA ARG A 126 0.14 -2.68 9.50
C ARG A 126 0.60 -4.14 9.46
N ASN A 127 0.43 -4.87 10.55
CA ASN A 127 0.89 -6.26 10.64
C ASN A 127 0.14 -7.17 9.67
N SER A 128 -1.14 -6.92 9.45
CA SER A 128 -1.91 -7.67 8.45
C SER A 128 -1.35 -7.47 7.05
N ILE A 129 -0.98 -6.24 6.71
CA ILE A 129 -0.43 -5.90 5.40
C ILE A 129 0.95 -6.54 5.22
N THR A 130 1.83 -6.39 6.20
CA THR A 130 3.19 -6.93 6.09
C THR A 130 3.18 -8.45 6.03
N ARG A 131 2.30 -9.09 6.79
CA ARG A 131 2.17 -10.56 6.76
C ARG A 131 1.70 -11.03 5.39
N TRP A 132 0.72 -10.37 4.81
CA TRP A 132 0.23 -10.74 3.48
C TRP A 132 1.31 -10.58 2.42
N ILE A 133 2.08 -9.50 2.50
CA ILE A 133 3.19 -9.26 1.55
C ILE A 133 4.24 -10.36 1.70
N ASP A 134 4.61 -10.73 2.91
CA ASP A 134 5.57 -11.80 3.15
C ASP A 134 5.08 -13.15 2.58
N GLN A 135 3.79 -13.43 2.67
CA GLN A 135 3.20 -14.65 2.14
C GLN A 135 3.10 -14.65 0.62
N THR A 136 2.98 -13.49 0.02
CA THR A 136 2.69 -13.34 -1.41
C THR A 136 3.94 -13.12 -2.25
N PHE A 137 4.89 -12.32 -1.75
CA PHE A 137 6.05 -11.87 -2.53
C PHE A 137 7.39 -12.44 -2.07
N ALA A 138 7.43 -13.11 -0.96
CA ALA A 138 8.67 -13.69 -0.44
C ALA A 138 9.21 -14.83 -1.32
#